data_0eb4e15fa731776375fd1555e22144e0
#
_entry.id   0eb4e15fa731776375fd1555e22144e0
#
_cell.length_a   1.000
_cell.length_b   1.000
_cell.length_c   1.000
_cell.angle_alpha   90.00
_cell.angle_beta   90.00
_cell.angle_gamma   90.00
#
_symmetry.space_group_name_H-M   'P 1'
#
loop_
_entity.id
_entity.type
_entity.pdbx_description
1 polymer ?
#
loop_
_entity_poly.entity_id
_entity_poly.type
_entity_poly.pdbx_seq_one_letter_code
_entity_poly.pdbx_strand_id
1 'polypeptide(L)'
;HISFTVKPSLIKDIFRQSYPYALLGFLMTAYYRIDGVLLERMLENGAYEAGVYASAFRLLDALAIAGFLIAGVLMPMFARMLEENKSIQPLLEIGFKVMLIISVCVGVGAIFYRNEIMALLYLSGDAYSGSIFGWLMVSFICISLTYIYGSLLTAGGKIALLNIISLVGFAIN
;
A
#
# COMPACT_ATOMS: atom_id res chain seq x y z
N HIS A 1 7.44 -32.50 28.10
CA HIS A 1 6.81 -33.02 26.88
C HIS A 1 5.65 -32.12 26.48
N ILE A 2 5.83 -31.27 25.48
CA ILE A 2 4.72 -30.51 24.87
C ILE A 2 4.07 -31.44 23.85
N SER A 3 2.90 -31.99 24.18
CA SER A 3 2.13 -32.81 23.23
C SER A 3 1.31 -31.90 22.33
N PHE A 4 1.69 -31.79 21.05
CA PHE A 4 0.93 -31.08 20.02
C PHE A 4 -0.29 -31.93 19.59
N THR A 5 -1.39 -31.80 20.33
CA THR A 5 -2.68 -32.34 19.85
C THR A 5 -3.44 -31.25 19.12
N VAL A 6 -3.33 -31.26 17.79
CA VAL A 6 -4.08 -30.32 16.95
C VAL A 6 -5.50 -30.83 16.78
N LYS A 7 -6.48 -30.17 17.40
CA LYS A 7 -7.90 -30.49 17.25
C LYS A 7 -8.40 -29.98 15.88
N PRO A 8 -9.11 -30.78 15.07
CA PRO A 8 -9.63 -30.36 13.75
C PRO A 8 -10.54 -29.13 13.83
N SER A 9 -11.30 -28.97 14.93
CA SER A 9 -12.13 -27.79 15.19
C SER A 9 -11.30 -26.50 15.26
N LEU A 10 -10.13 -26.56 15.94
CA LEU A 10 -9.23 -25.42 16.07
C LEU A 10 -8.68 -24.97 14.70
N ILE A 11 -8.33 -25.91 13.82
CA ILE A 11 -7.87 -25.61 12.47
C ILE A 11 -8.98 -24.86 11.70
N LYS A 12 -10.21 -25.35 11.77
CA LYS A 12 -11.35 -24.74 11.07
C LYS A 12 -11.61 -23.31 11.56
N ASP A 13 -11.52 -23.09 12.87
CA ASP A 13 -11.72 -21.76 13.46
C ASP A 13 -10.60 -20.78 13.06
N ILE A 14 -9.36 -21.24 13.06
CA ILE A 14 -8.21 -20.45 12.57
C ILE A 14 -8.41 -20.09 11.10
N PHE A 15 -8.73 -21.04 10.23
CA PHE A 15 -8.98 -20.76 8.81
C PHE A 15 -10.11 -19.75 8.62
N ARG A 16 -11.22 -19.90 9.33
CA ARG A 16 -12.36 -18.99 9.24
C ARG A 16 -12.01 -17.56 9.67
N GLN A 17 -11.19 -17.42 10.68
CA GLN A 17 -10.75 -16.09 11.16
C GLN A 17 -9.67 -15.47 10.29
N SER A 18 -8.76 -16.30 9.73
CA SER A 18 -7.62 -15.83 8.93
C SER A 18 -8.01 -15.54 7.48
N TYR A 19 -9.04 -16.21 6.93
CA TYR A 19 -9.43 -16.09 5.53
C TYR A 19 -9.68 -14.63 5.07
N PRO A 20 -10.41 -13.76 5.83
CA PRO A 20 -10.63 -12.38 5.39
C PRO A 20 -9.34 -11.56 5.27
N TYR A 21 -8.35 -11.83 6.15
CA TYR A 21 -7.05 -11.17 6.11
C TYR A 21 -6.18 -11.68 4.94
N ALA A 22 -6.21 -12.99 4.69
CA ALA A 22 -5.52 -13.59 3.56
C ALA A 22 -6.08 -13.06 2.22
N LEU A 23 -7.41 -12.97 2.12
CA LEU A 23 -8.07 -12.40 0.95
C LEU A 23 -7.68 -10.93 0.74
N LEU A 24 -7.66 -10.12 1.82
CA LEU A 24 -7.23 -8.73 1.74
C LEU A 24 -5.79 -8.62 1.23
N GLY A 25 -4.86 -9.40 1.78
CA GLY A 25 -3.47 -9.41 1.34
C GLY A 25 -3.32 -9.83 -0.12
N PHE A 26 -4.08 -10.84 -0.56
CA PHE A 26 -4.10 -11.27 -1.96
C PHE A 26 -4.64 -10.17 -2.89
N LEU A 27 -5.79 -9.59 -2.58
CA LEU A 27 -6.40 -8.54 -3.40
C LEU A 27 -5.50 -7.30 -3.49
N MET A 28 -4.91 -6.87 -2.37
CA MET A 28 -3.97 -5.75 -2.36
C MET A 28 -2.73 -6.06 -3.22
N THR A 29 -2.14 -7.25 -3.06
CA THR A 29 -0.97 -7.63 -3.85
C THR A 29 -1.32 -7.71 -5.34
N ALA A 30 -2.45 -8.31 -5.69
CA ALA A 30 -2.92 -8.37 -7.07
C ALA A 30 -3.14 -6.97 -7.65
N TYR A 31 -3.82 -6.09 -6.92
CA TYR A 31 -4.04 -4.70 -7.31
C TYR A 31 -2.72 -3.97 -7.60
N TYR A 32 -1.71 -4.09 -6.74
CA TYR A 32 -0.42 -3.42 -6.92
C TYR A 32 0.48 -4.01 -8.01
N ARG A 33 0.25 -5.27 -8.42
CA ARG A 33 1.14 -5.96 -9.35
C ARG A 33 0.54 -6.22 -10.74
N ILE A 34 -0.76 -6.06 -10.88
CA ILE A 34 -1.46 -6.34 -12.15
C ILE A 34 -0.98 -5.43 -13.27
N ASP A 35 -0.66 -4.17 -12.97
CA ASP A 35 -0.20 -3.17 -13.96
C ASP A 35 1.03 -3.66 -14.72
N GLY A 36 2.04 -4.20 -14.02
CA GLY A 36 3.24 -4.73 -14.66
C GLY A 36 2.95 -5.91 -15.59
N VAL A 37 2.00 -6.78 -15.20
CA VAL A 37 1.58 -7.92 -16.04
C VAL A 37 0.82 -7.44 -17.27
N LEU A 38 -0.06 -6.45 -17.11
CA LEU A 38 -0.81 -5.87 -18.23
C LEU A 38 0.12 -5.16 -19.21
N LEU A 39 1.08 -4.37 -18.74
CA LEU A 39 2.08 -3.72 -19.59
C LEU A 39 2.88 -4.73 -20.39
N GLU A 40 3.36 -5.82 -19.76
CA GLU A 40 4.12 -6.87 -20.44
C GLU A 40 3.30 -7.60 -21.51
N ARG A 41 2.00 -7.81 -21.28
CA ARG A 41 1.14 -8.61 -22.16
C ARG A 41 0.45 -7.82 -23.26
N MET A 42 0.20 -6.52 -23.05
CA MET A 42 -0.63 -5.72 -23.95
C MET A 42 0.19 -4.81 -24.86
N LEU A 43 1.45 -4.51 -24.55
CA LEU A 43 2.30 -3.64 -25.35
C LEU A 43 3.24 -4.43 -26.28
N GLU A 44 3.54 -3.87 -27.46
CA GLU A 44 4.45 -4.49 -28.43
C GLU A 44 5.87 -4.72 -27.86
N ASN A 45 6.38 -3.76 -27.07
CA ASN A 45 7.65 -3.86 -26.36
C ASN A 45 7.43 -4.15 -24.86
N GLY A 46 6.45 -4.97 -24.52
CA GLY A 46 5.93 -5.15 -23.17
C GLY A 46 6.99 -5.47 -22.11
N ALA A 47 8.00 -6.29 -22.45
CA ALA A 47 9.08 -6.61 -21.51
C ALA A 47 9.94 -5.36 -21.17
N TYR A 48 10.19 -4.48 -22.13
CA TYR A 48 10.91 -3.23 -21.88
C TYR A 48 10.06 -2.28 -21.04
N GLU A 49 8.80 -2.07 -21.41
CA GLU A 49 7.87 -1.18 -20.72
C GLU A 49 7.62 -1.62 -19.28
N ALA A 50 7.38 -2.92 -19.06
CA ALA A 50 7.25 -3.49 -17.73
C ALA A 50 8.54 -3.33 -16.90
N GLY A 51 9.72 -3.41 -17.54
CA GLY A 51 11.02 -3.18 -16.89
C GLY A 51 11.19 -1.73 -16.43
N VAL A 52 10.85 -0.76 -17.28
CA VAL A 52 10.91 0.67 -16.95
C VAL A 52 9.91 0.99 -15.81
N TYR A 53 8.66 0.51 -15.94
CA TYR A 53 7.65 0.66 -14.90
C TYR A 53 8.10 0.05 -13.58
N ALA A 54 8.63 -1.18 -13.60
CA ALA A 54 9.09 -1.86 -12.38
C ALA A 54 10.24 -1.12 -11.69
N SER A 55 11.15 -0.47 -12.44
CA SER A 55 12.23 0.33 -11.87
C SER A 55 11.69 1.54 -11.10
N ALA A 56 10.75 2.28 -11.69
CA ALA A 56 10.10 3.42 -11.06
C ALA A 56 9.21 2.99 -9.89
N PHE A 57 8.50 1.85 -10.03
CA PHE A 57 7.62 1.31 -8.99
C PHE A 57 8.41 0.85 -7.73
N ARG A 58 9.64 0.36 -7.88
CA ARG A 58 10.51 0.04 -6.72
C ARG A 58 10.79 1.26 -5.83
N LEU A 59 10.91 2.44 -6.43
CA LEU A 59 11.11 3.67 -5.66
C LEU A 59 9.82 4.07 -4.93
N LEU A 60 8.67 3.91 -5.56
CA LEU A 60 7.37 4.08 -4.91
C LEU A 60 7.23 3.12 -3.72
N ASP A 61 7.52 1.82 -3.91
CA ASP A 61 7.49 0.82 -2.85
C ASP A 61 8.39 1.21 -1.67
N ALA A 62 9.62 1.65 -1.96
CA ALA A 62 10.57 2.07 -0.91
C ALA A 62 10.06 3.26 -0.10
N LEU A 63 9.48 4.26 -0.76
CA LEU A 63 8.90 5.43 -0.10
C LEU A 63 7.62 5.05 0.69
N ALA A 64 6.81 4.14 0.15
CA ALA A 64 5.58 3.69 0.78
C ALA A 64 5.81 2.94 2.11
N ILE A 65 7.00 2.32 2.30
CA ILE A 65 7.37 1.67 3.57
C ILE A 65 7.27 2.65 4.74
N ALA A 66 7.71 3.91 4.58
CA ALA A 66 7.61 4.92 5.64
C ALA A 66 6.16 5.17 6.05
N GLY A 67 5.25 5.29 5.08
CA GLY A 67 3.82 5.44 5.33
C GLY A 67 3.21 4.22 6.04
N PHE A 68 3.59 3.02 5.61
CA PHE A 68 3.17 1.78 6.25
C PHE A 68 3.63 1.68 7.71
N LEU A 69 4.87 2.08 8.02
CA LEU A 69 5.38 2.09 9.39
C LEU A 69 4.61 3.07 10.29
N ILE A 70 4.31 4.27 9.79
CA ILE A 70 3.48 5.24 10.53
C ILE A 70 2.09 4.66 10.82
N ALA A 71 1.44 4.06 9.81
CA ALA A 71 0.15 3.40 9.98
C ALA A 71 0.21 2.24 11.00
N GLY A 72 1.32 1.49 10.99
CA GLY A 72 1.57 0.41 11.95
C GLY A 72 1.64 0.88 13.41
N VAL A 73 2.16 2.09 13.64
CA VAL A 73 2.16 2.70 14.98
C VAL A 73 0.78 3.22 15.36
N LEU A 74 0.03 3.78 14.42
CA LEU A 74 -1.29 4.34 14.68
C LEU A 74 -2.35 3.26 14.93
N MET A 75 -2.22 2.10 14.29
CA MET A 75 -3.20 1.02 14.39
C MET A 75 -3.49 0.58 15.83
N PRO A 76 -2.50 0.23 16.69
CA PRO A 76 -2.76 -0.15 18.09
C PRO A 76 -3.29 1.04 18.91
N MET A 77 -2.92 2.27 18.58
CA MET A 77 -3.47 3.45 19.24
C MET A 77 -4.97 3.61 18.95
N PHE A 78 -5.39 3.45 17.69
CA PHE A 78 -6.80 3.44 17.32
C PHE A 78 -7.56 2.29 17.99
N ALA A 79 -7.00 1.07 18.01
CA ALA A 79 -7.62 -0.08 18.65
C ALA A 79 -7.90 0.20 20.13
N ARG A 80 -6.93 0.73 20.85
CA ARG A 80 -7.08 1.09 22.27
C ARG A 80 -8.13 2.18 22.49
N MET A 81 -8.13 3.24 21.67
CA MET A 81 -9.11 4.32 21.80
C MET A 81 -10.54 3.84 21.51
N LEU A 82 -10.71 2.93 20.54
CA LEU A 82 -12.00 2.30 20.25
C LEU A 82 -12.47 1.42 21.42
N GLU A 83 -11.59 0.63 22.01
CA GLU A 83 -11.91 -0.21 23.19
C GLU A 83 -12.31 0.65 24.41
N GLU A 84 -11.60 1.76 24.64
CA GLU A 84 -11.87 2.70 25.72
C GLU A 84 -13.06 3.65 25.41
N ASN A 85 -13.75 3.50 24.28
CA ASN A 85 -14.83 4.41 23.81
C ASN A 85 -14.41 5.89 23.77
N LYS A 86 -13.14 6.18 23.50
CA LYS A 86 -12.60 7.54 23.35
C LYS A 86 -12.78 8.06 21.93
N SER A 87 -12.85 9.38 21.80
CA SER A 87 -12.88 10.00 20.47
C SER A 87 -11.57 9.76 19.72
N ILE A 88 -11.64 9.12 18.55
CA ILE A 88 -10.50 8.86 17.66
C ILE A 88 -10.17 10.07 16.78
N GLN A 89 -11.06 11.04 16.68
CA GLN A 89 -10.96 12.16 15.75
C GLN A 89 -9.64 12.96 15.89
N PRO A 90 -9.17 13.34 17.10
CA PRO A 90 -7.93 14.09 17.22
C PRO A 90 -6.71 13.32 16.69
N LEU A 91 -6.62 12.02 16.97
CA LEU A 91 -5.53 11.18 16.49
C LEU A 91 -5.57 10.99 14.98
N LEU A 92 -6.78 10.78 14.43
CA LEU A 92 -7.01 10.65 13.00
C LEU A 92 -6.60 11.93 12.26
N GLU A 93 -7.01 13.10 12.74
CA GLU A 93 -6.66 14.38 12.13
C GLU A 93 -5.15 14.64 12.15
N ILE A 94 -4.48 14.38 13.28
CA ILE A 94 -3.03 14.57 13.40
C ILE A 94 -2.32 13.59 12.45
N GLY A 95 -2.68 12.31 12.47
CA GLY A 95 -2.10 11.28 11.61
C GLY A 95 -2.27 11.64 10.12
N PHE A 96 -3.47 12.07 9.73
CA PHE A 96 -3.76 12.48 8.36
C PHE A 96 -2.94 13.72 7.94
N LYS A 97 -2.89 14.78 8.77
CA LYS A 97 -2.13 16.00 8.49
C LYS A 97 -0.63 15.72 8.36
N VAL A 98 -0.07 14.95 9.26
CA VAL A 98 1.35 14.56 9.22
C VAL A 98 1.66 13.76 7.94
N MET A 99 0.83 12.76 7.64
CA MET A 99 1.01 11.95 6.44
C MET A 99 0.86 12.78 5.17
N LEU A 100 -0.11 13.68 5.11
CA LEU A 100 -0.31 14.60 3.98
C LEU A 100 0.93 15.47 3.75
N ILE A 101 1.44 16.10 4.81
CA ILE A 101 2.62 16.99 4.70
C ILE A 101 3.83 16.18 4.19
N ILE A 102 4.12 15.02 4.80
CA ILE A 102 5.26 14.20 4.41
C ILE A 102 5.11 13.72 2.97
N SER A 103 3.95 13.14 2.61
CA SER A 103 3.74 12.58 1.26
C SER A 103 3.77 13.66 0.18
N VAL A 104 3.21 14.84 0.44
CA VAL A 104 3.25 15.97 -0.50
C VAL A 104 4.68 16.50 -0.64
N CYS A 105 5.40 16.73 0.46
CA CYS A 105 6.78 17.21 0.38
C CYS A 105 7.69 16.26 -0.39
N VAL A 106 7.62 14.96 -0.06
CA VAL A 106 8.42 13.92 -0.73
C VAL A 106 7.97 13.74 -2.18
N GLY A 107 6.67 13.61 -2.42
CA GLY A 107 6.12 13.38 -3.75
C GLY A 107 6.40 14.55 -4.70
N VAL A 108 6.17 15.79 -4.27
CA VAL A 108 6.45 16.98 -5.08
C VAL A 108 7.95 17.12 -5.33
N GLY A 109 8.79 16.93 -4.30
CA GLY A 109 10.25 16.93 -4.48
C GLY A 109 10.71 15.88 -5.49
N ALA A 110 10.19 14.67 -5.39
CA ALA A 110 10.51 13.58 -6.33
C ALA A 110 10.01 13.86 -7.77
N ILE A 111 8.85 14.53 -7.93
CA ILE A 111 8.35 14.95 -9.25
C ILE A 111 9.27 15.98 -9.89
N PHE A 112 9.77 16.97 -9.12
CA PHE A 112 10.68 17.98 -9.65
C PHE A 112 12.02 17.39 -10.11
N TYR A 113 12.58 16.46 -9.34
CA TYR A 113 13.88 15.82 -9.63
C TYR A 113 13.73 14.43 -10.27
N ARG A 114 12.61 14.13 -10.93
CA ARG A 114 12.29 12.80 -11.44
C ARG A 114 13.32 12.25 -12.43
N ASN A 115 13.82 13.07 -13.33
CA ASN A 115 14.79 12.67 -14.35
C ASN A 115 16.17 12.40 -13.71
N GLU A 116 16.59 13.29 -12.81
CA GLU A 116 17.86 13.19 -12.10
C GLU A 116 17.88 11.97 -11.18
N ILE A 117 16.78 11.70 -10.49
CA ILE A 117 16.65 10.53 -9.62
C ILE A 117 16.75 9.24 -10.44
N MET A 118 16.01 9.15 -11.56
CA MET A 118 16.05 7.96 -12.41
C MET A 118 17.43 7.78 -13.07
N ALA A 119 18.05 8.84 -13.58
CA ALA A 119 19.39 8.79 -14.15
C ALA A 119 20.49 8.45 -13.14
N LEU A 120 20.32 8.86 -11.87
CA LEU A 120 21.26 8.54 -10.80
C LEU A 120 21.19 7.05 -10.39
N LEU A 121 20.00 6.48 -10.35
CA LEU A 121 19.77 5.14 -9.83
C LEU A 121 19.83 4.04 -10.89
N TYR A 122 19.55 4.38 -12.14
CA TYR A 122 19.49 3.41 -13.24
C TYR A 122 20.31 3.87 -14.44
N LEU A 123 21.20 2.99 -14.95
CA LEU A 123 22.02 3.28 -16.11
C LEU A 123 21.21 3.61 -17.39
N SER A 124 20.00 3.09 -17.47
CA SER A 124 19.03 3.37 -18.54
C SER A 124 18.01 4.44 -18.17
N GLY A 125 18.28 5.22 -17.10
CA GLY A 125 17.40 6.28 -16.65
C GLY A 125 17.37 7.42 -17.65
N ASP A 126 16.23 7.62 -18.30
CA ASP A 126 15.96 8.65 -19.29
C ASP A 126 14.75 9.50 -18.91
N ALA A 127 14.42 10.48 -19.77
CA ALA A 127 13.25 11.35 -19.55
C ALA A 127 11.91 10.57 -19.58
N TYR A 128 11.87 9.43 -20.28
CA TYR A 128 10.69 8.58 -20.32
C TYR A 128 10.45 7.87 -18.99
N SER A 129 11.48 7.21 -18.46
CA SER A 129 11.42 6.58 -17.13
C SER A 129 11.15 7.61 -16.03
N GLY A 130 11.73 8.81 -16.13
CA GLY A 130 11.44 9.95 -15.25
C GLY A 130 9.98 10.37 -15.30
N SER A 131 9.33 10.36 -16.48
CA SER A 131 7.91 10.68 -16.59
C SER A 131 7.02 9.65 -15.90
N ILE A 132 7.30 8.35 -16.07
CA ILE A 132 6.60 7.27 -15.38
C ILE A 132 6.76 7.40 -13.87
N PHE A 133 7.98 7.64 -13.40
CA PHE A 133 8.26 7.86 -11.98
C PHE A 133 7.48 9.06 -11.43
N GLY A 134 7.40 10.17 -12.19
CA GLY A 134 6.63 11.35 -11.80
C GLY A 134 5.15 11.05 -11.58
N TRP A 135 4.51 10.29 -12.49
CA TRP A 135 3.11 9.86 -12.31
C TRP A 135 2.93 8.91 -11.13
N LEU A 136 3.87 8.00 -10.90
CA LEU A 136 3.85 7.14 -9.72
C LEU A 136 3.99 7.93 -8.42
N MET A 137 4.68 9.07 -8.41
CA MET A 137 4.75 9.94 -7.23
C MET A 137 3.43 10.65 -6.92
N VAL A 138 2.62 10.96 -7.93
CA VAL A 138 1.24 11.41 -7.69
C VAL A 138 0.43 10.30 -7.02
N SER A 139 0.55 9.07 -7.52
CA SER A 139 -0.08 7.90 -6.89
C SER A 139 0.42 7.66 -5.47
N PHE A 140 1.72 7.86 -5.21
CA PHE A 140 2.31 7.76 -3.87
C PHE A 140 1.63 8.69 -2.86
N ILE A 141 1.34 9.94 -3.22
CA ILE A 141 0.65 10.88 -2.33
C ILE A 141 -0.74 10.32 -1.97
N CYS A 142 -1.50 9.86 -2.96
CA CYS A 142 -2.83 9.29 -2.75
C CYS A 142 -2.78 8.02 -1.89
N ILE A 143 -1.88 7.08 -2.20
CA ILE A 143 -1.72 5.81 -1.48
C ILE A 143 -1.33 6.07 -0.02
N SER A 144 -0.41 7.02 0.23
CA SER A 144 0.03 7.37 1.58
C SER A 144 -1.12 7.77 2.50
N LEU A 145 -2.11 8.49 1.98
CA LEU A 145 -3.28 8.90 2.74
C LEU A 145 -4.21 7.72 3.07
N THR A 146 -4.26 6.70 2.19
CA THR A 146 -5.08 5.51 2.44
C THR A 146 -4.58 4.68 3.62
N TYR A 147 -3.29 4.71 3.95
CA TYR A 147 -2.73 3.98 5.08
C TYR A 147 -3.36 4.37 6.42
N ILE A 148 -3.68 5.65 6.61
CA ILE A 148 -4.29 6.14 7.87
C ILE A 148 -5.68 5.57 8.05
N TYR A 149 -6.52 5.65 7.02
CA TYR A 149 -7.87 5.10 7.06
C TYR A 149 -7.85 3.56 7.09
N GLY A 150 -6.93 2.94 6.37
CA GLY A 150 -6.73 1.49 6.39
C GLY A 150 -6.39 0.97 7.80
N SER A 151 -5.49 1.66 8.52
CA SER A 151 -5.13 1.30 9.89
C SER A 151 -6.30 1.47 10.86
N LEU A 152 -7.11 2.52 10.71
CA LEU A 152 -8.32 2.73 11.51
C LEU A 152 -9.37 1.65 11.25
N LEU A 153 -9.65 1.31 10.00
CA LEU A 153 -10.62 0.27 9.66
C LEU A 153 -10.16 -1.12 10.15
N THR A 154 -8.86 -1.38 10.07
CA THR A 154 -8.27 -2.61 10.59
C THR A 154 -8.40 -2.68 12.10
N ALA A 155 -8.07 -1.60 12.82
CA ALA A 155 -8.21 -1.49 14.27
C ALA A 155 -9.68 -1.68 14.71
N GLY A 156 -10.63 -1.18 13.92
CA GLY A 156 -12.07 -1.35 14.17
C GLY A 156 -12.64 -2.71 13.72
N GLY A 157 -11.79 -3.66 13.27
CA GLY A 157 -12.24 -4.99 12.82
C GLY A 157 -13.04 -4.99 11.52
N LYS A 158 -13.06 -3.89 10.75
CA LYS A 158 -13.86 -3.74 9.52
C LYS A 158 -13.15 -4.29 8.29
N ILE A 159 -12.56 -5.49 8.40
CA ILE A 159 -11.80 -6.14 7.32
C ILE A 159 -12.67 -6.45 6.09
N ALA A 160 -13.95 -6.79 6.30
CA ALA A 160 -14.88 -7.02 5.19
C ALA A 160 -15.04 -5.77 4.30
N LEU A 161 -15.10 -4.58 4.90
CA LEU A 161 -15.17 -3.31 4.17
C LEU A 161 -13.88 -3.05 3.38
N LEU A 162 -12.71 -3.31 3.98
CA LEU A 162 -11.43 -3.21 3.27
C LEU A 162 -11.34 -4.16 2.08
N ASN A 163 -11.84 -5.39 2.22
CA ASN A 163 -11.93 -6.35 1.11
C ASN A 163 -12.79 -5.83 -0.04
N ILE A 164 -13.94 -5.24 0.27
CA ILE A 164 -14.84 -4.66 -0.75
C ILE A 164 -14.14 -3.50 -1.47
N ILE A 165 -13.52 -2.58 -0.72
CA ILE A 165 -12.78 -1.45 -1.29
C ILE A 165 -11.65 -1.94 -2.20
N SER A 166 -10.88 -2.94 -1.75
CA SER A 166 -9.77 -3.51 -2.52
C SER A 166 -10.26 -4.23 -3.78
N LEU A 167 -11.39 -4.96 -3.69
CA LEU A 167 -12.00 -5.63 -4.84
C LEU A 167 -12.50 -4.63 -5.88
N VAL A 168 -13.18 -3.57 -5.44
CA VAL A 168 -13.64 -2.49 -6.34
C VAL A 168 -12.44 -1.80 -7.00
N GLY A 169 -11.38 -1.49 -6.22
CA GLY A 169 -10.15 -0.93 -6.77
C GLY A 169 -9.52 -1.84 -7.82
N PHE A 170 -9.41 -3.13 -7.54
CA PHE A 170 -8.89 -4.12 -8.48
C PHE A 170 -9.74 -4.24 -9.76
N ALA A 171 -11.06 -4.14 -9.66
CA ALA A 171 -11.97 -4.23 -10.81
C ALA A 171 -11.97 -2.97 -11.70
N ILE A 172 -11.59 -1.82 -11.15
CA ILE A 172 -11.49 -0.55 -11.90
C ILE A 172 -10.12 -0.41 -12.58
N ASN A 173 -9.08 -1.03 -12.03
CA ASN A 173 -7.73 -1.01 -12.54
C ASN A 173 -7.59 -1.85 -13.82
#